data_84205855d7488d1e55a4e948db8fe074
#
_entry.id   84205855d7488d1e55a4e948db8fe074
#
_cell.length_a   1.000
_cell.length_b   1.000
_cell.length_c   1.000
_cell.angle_alpha   90.00
_cell.angle_beta   90.00
_cell.angle_gamma   90.00
#
_symmetry.space_group_name_H-M   'P 1'
#
loop_
_entity.id
_entity.type
_entity.pdbx_description
1 polymer ?
#
loop_
_entity_poly.entity_id
_entity_poly.type
_entity_poly.pdbx_seq_one_letter_code
_entity_poly.pdbx_strand_id
1 'polypeptide(L)'
;MIRRYGVGKRLSEMVTYHGFLYLSGQVATDPTADVKGQTEQILKQIDDLLEDGGATKKSILTATIYLSDISTFAQMNEAWDAWVPEGMPPARATVEAKLAKPEYKVEIMVTACNCMSAHTPAPAAKAAEHDHGHDHDHDHDHKH
;
A
#
# COMPACT_ATOMS: atom_id res chain seq x y z
N MET A 1 -4.38 -23.25 -11.01
CA MET A 1 -2.93 -23.48 -11.15
C MET A 1 -2.17 -22.30 -10.55
N ILE A 2 -1.19 -22.58 -9.74
CA ILE A 2 -0.32 -21.54 -9.18
C ILE A 2 0.71 -21.12 -10.23
N ARG A 3 0.82 -19.82 -10.46
CA ARG A 3 1.89 -19.24 -11.31
C ARG A 3 2.80 -18.37 -10.46
N ARG A 4 4.08 -18.41 -10.77
CA ARG A 4 5.11 -17.63 -10.07
C ARG A 4 5.87 -16.75 -11.05
N TYR A 5 6.15 -15.53 -10.63
CA TYR A 5 6.84 -14.50 -11.40
C TYR A 5 8.09 -14.07 -10.64
N GLY A 6 9.17 -13.81 -11.35
CA GLY A 6 10.40 -13.37 -10.73
C GLY A 6 10.93 -14.34 -9.68
N VAL A 7 10.99 -15.62 -10.05
CA VAL A 7 11.39 -16.70 -9.12
C VAL A 7 12.86 -16.58 -8.79
N GLY A 8 13.16 -16.32 -7.54
CA GLY A 8 14.51 -16.37 -6.99
C GLY A 8 14.71 -17.61 -6.13
N LYS A 9 15.84 -17.65 -5.46
CA LYS A 9 16.19 -18.78 -4.59
C LYS A 9 15.32 -18.85 -3.34
N ARG A 10 14.90 -17.68 -2.81
CA ARG A 10 14.17 -17.58 -1.54
C ARG A 10 12.72 -17.16 -1.68
N LEU A 11 12.40 -16.43 -2.74
CA LEU A 11 11.05 -15.89 -2.93
C LEU A 11 10.72 -15.74 -4.41
N SER A 12 9.44 -15.64 -4.70
CA SER A 12 8.92 -15.15 -5.96
C SER A 12 8.47 -13.70 -5.79
N GLU A 13 8.66 -12.86 -6.78
CA GLU A 13 8.19 -11.47 -6.73
C GLU A 13 6.69 -11.37 -6.68
N MET A 14 6.01 -12.30 -7.33
CA MET A 14 4.55 -12.40 -7.34
C MET A 14 4.12 -13.84 -7.51
N VAL A 15 3.04 -14.18 -6.86
CA VAL A 15 2.34 -15.47 -7.02
C VAL A 15 0.90 -15.19 -7.41
N THR A 16 0.38 -15.91 -8.40
CA THR A 16 -1.03 -15.81 -8.79
C THR A 16 -1.74 -17.14 -8.60
N TYR A 17 -2.99 -17.06 -8.15
CA TYR A 17 -3.85 -18.22 -7.92
C TYR A 17 -5.31 -17.81 -8.01
N HIS A 18 -6.08 -18.50 -8.86
CA HIS A 18 -7.50 -18.21 -9.05
C HIS A 18 -7.84 -16.73 -9.28
N GLY A 19 -7.03 -16.03 -10.04
CA GLY A 19 -7.25 -14.60 -10.31
C GLY A 19 -6.78 -13.65 -9.20
N PHE A 20 -6.22 -14.17 -8.12
CA PHE A 20 -5.61 -13.35 -7.08
C PHE A 20 -4.10 -13.21 -7.29
N LEU A 21 -3.59 -12.03 -7.02
CA LEU A 21 -2.16 -11.69 -7.11
C LEU A 21 -1.64 -11.39 -5.71
N TYR A 22 -0.54 -12.04 -5.37
CA TYR A 22 0.15 -11.85 -4.10
C TYR A 22 1.57 -11.38 -4.42
N LEU A 23 1.85 -10.11 -4.15
CA LEU A 23 3.16 -9.53 -4.39
C LEU A 23 4.02 -9.67 -3.14
N SER A 24 5.30 -9.96 -3.34
CA SER A 24 6.27 -9.86 -2.23
C SER A 24 6.42 -8.39 -1.80
N GLY A 25 6.95 -8.17 -0.61
CA GLY A 25 7.26 -6.83 -0.12
C GLY A 25 8.26 -6.14 -1.05
N GLN A 26 7.92 -4.95 -1.53
CA GLN A 26 8.75 -4.18 -2.45
C GLN A 26 9.53 -3.11 -1.69
N VAL A 27 10.80 -3.01 -1.99
CA VAL A 27 11.70 -1.97 -1.49
C VAL A 27 12.33 -1.22 -2.65
N ALA A 28 12.79 0.00 -2.40
CA ALA A 28 13.37 0.83 -3.46
C ALA A 28 14.64 0.23 -4.04
N THR A 29 14.78 0.26 -5.36
CA THR A 29 15.98 -0.16 -6.07
C THR A 29 17.15 0.78 -5.76
N ASP A 30 16.87 2.08 -5.67
CA ASP A 30 17.83 3.10 -5.23
C ASP A 30 17.47 3.58 -3.82
N PRO A 31 18.09 3.03 -2.77
CA PRO A 31 17.77 3.39 -1.39
C PRO A 31 18.39 4.70 -0.93
N THR A 32 19.09 5.43 -1.78
CA THR A 32 19.63 6.75 -1.46
C THR A 32 18.57 7.84 -1.51
N ALA A 33 17.42 7.56 -2.14
CA ALA A 33 16.28 8.48 -2.16
C ALA A 33 15.69 8.66 -0.75
N ASP A 34 14.98 9.77 -0.55
CA ASP A 34 14.21 10.00 0.66
C ASP A 34 12.94 9.12 0.71
N VAL A 35 12.16 9.26 1.76
CA VAL A 35 10.94 8.44 1.95
C VAL A 35 9.98 8.60 0.77
N LYS A 36 9.73 9.83 0.31
CA LYS A 36 8.86 10.07 -0.84
C LYS A 36 9.41 9.42 -2.10
N GLY A 37 10.70 9.61 -2.39
CA GLY A 37 11.36 9.03 -3.56
C GLY A 37 11.39 7.51 -3.53
N GLN A 38 11.66 6.89 -2.38
CA GLN A 38 11.59 5.44 -2.23
C GLN A 38 10.17 4.93 -2.45
N THR A 39 9.18 5.63 -1.91
CA THR A 39 7.77 5.27 -2.11
C THR A 39 7.40 5.31 -3.59
N GLU A 40 7.78 6.35 -4.31
CA GLU A 40 7.53 6.49 -5.76
C GLU A 40 8.13 5.32 -6.55
N GLN A 41 9.37 4.93 -6.25
CA GLN A 41 10.03 3.77 -6.88
C GLN A 41 9.25 2.48 -6.63
N ILE A 42 8.86 2.26 -5.37
CA ILE A 42 8.12 1.06 -4.96
C ILE A 42 6.77 0.98 -5.68
N LEU A 43 6.04 2.09 -5.76
CA LEU A 43 4.74 2.13 -6.43
C LEU A 43 4.86 1.85 -7.94
N LYS A 44 5.93 2.30 -8.57
CA LYS A 44 6.22 1.97 -9.98
C LYS A 44 6.52 0.48 -10.15
N GLN A 45 7.29 -0.12 -9.24
CA GLN A 45 7.58 -1.55 -9.25
C GLN A 45 6.28 -2.36 -9.10
N ILE A 46 5.38 -1.92 -8.22
CA ILE A 46 4.07 -2.54 -8.03
C ILE A 46 3.23 -2.45 -9.31
N ASP A 47 3.19 -1.28 -9.96
CA ASP A 47 2.49 -1.13 -11.24
C ASP A 47 2.97 -2.14 -12.28
N ASP A 48 4.28 -2.32 -12.40
CA ASP A 48 4.89 -3.23 -13.37
C ASP A 48 4.54 -4.70 -13.07
N LEU A 49 4.60 -5.10 -11.80
CA LEU A 49 4.20 -6.46 -11.39
C LEU A 49 2.71 -6.72 -11.61
N LEU A 50 1.86 -5.77 -11.29
CA LEU A 50 0.42 -5.89 -11.52
C LEU A 50 0.12 -6.08 -13.02
N GLU A 51 0.78 -5.31 -13.88
CA GLU A 51 0.64 -5.45 -15.33
C GLU A 51 1.04 -6.84 -15.81
N ASP A 52 2.16 -7.37 -15.32
CA ASP A 52 2.60 -8.74 -15.62
C ASP A 52 1.54 -9.78 -15.23
N GLY A 53 0.82 -9.56 -14.15
CA GLY A 53 -0.24 -10.43 -13.65
C GLY A 53 -1.62 -10.16 -14.26
N GLY A 54 -1.73 -9.22 -15.20
CA GLY A 54 -2.99 -8.87 -15.84
C GLY A 54 -3.92 -8.00 -14.99
N ALA A 55 -3.37 -7.26 -14.04
CA ALA A 55 -4.09 -6.37 -13.13
C ALA A 55 -3.63 -4.93 -13.27
N THR A 56 -4.28 -4.04 -12.56
CA THR A 56 -3.90 -2.65 -12.43
C THR A 56 -4.04 -2.20 -10.97
N LYS A 57 -3.53 -1.03 -10.64
CA LYS A 57 -3.71 -0.45 -9.30
C LYS A 57 -5.17 -0.26 -8.88
N LYS A 58 -6.10 -0.24 -9.82
CA LYS A 58 -7.54 -0.18 -9.55
C LYS A 58 -8.09 -1.47 -8.93
N SER A 59 -7.39 -2.57 -9.05
CA SER A 59 -7.81 -3.88 -8.53
C SER A 59 -6.98 -4.35 -7.33
N ILE A 60 -6.20 -3.48 -6.72
CA ILE A 60 -5.52 -3.79 -5.45
C ILE A 60 -6.56 -3.92 -4.35
N LEU A 61 -6.49 -5.02 -3.62
CA LEU A 61 -7.41 -5.33 -2.52
C LEU A 61 -6.87 -4.81 -1.19
N THR A 62 -5.62 -5.13 -0.88
CA THR A 62 -4.98 -4.72 0.36
C THR A 62 -3.58 -4.21 0.12
N ALA A 63 -3.14 -3.29 0.95
CA ALA A 63 -1.76 -2.82 1.00
C ALA A 63 -1.30 -2.72 2.44
N THR A 64 -0.11 -3.23 2.72
CA THR A 64 0.57 -3.01 4.00
C THR A 64 1.84 -2.23 3.74
N ILE A 65 1.96 -1.10 4.43
CA ILE A 65 3.11 -0.21 4.32
C ILE A 65 3.90 -0.30 5.61
N TYR A 66 5.18 -0.61 5.48
CA TYR A 66 6.14 -0.64 6.57
C TYR A 66 7.06 0.57 6.45
N LEU A 67 7.15 1.37 7.51
CA LEU A 67 8.06 2.51 7.59
C LEU A 67 9.12 2.23 8.64
N SER A 68 10.38 2.50 8.32
CA SER A 68 11.46 2.39 9.31
C SER A 68 11.34 3.45 10.40
N ASP A 69 10.64 4.55 10.12
CA ASP A 69 10.35 5.63 11.04
C ASP A 69 8.93 6.15 10.78
N ILE A 70 8.02 5.91 11.72
CA ILE A 70 6.61 6.28 11.57
C ILE A 70 6.39 7.80 11.47
N SER A 71 7.34 8.60 11.95
CA SER A 71 7.26 10.06 11.80
C SER A 71 7.33 10.53 10.35
N THR A 72 7.74 9.67 9.42
CA THR A 72 7.80 9.95 7.98
C THR A 72 6.50 9.64 7.23
N PHE A 73 5.43 9.34 7.95
CA PHE A 73 4.12 8.97 7.41
C PHE A 73 3.61 9.97 6.37
N ALA A 74 3.71 11.26 6.65
CA ALA A 74 3.25 12.30 5.73
C ALA A 74 4.01 12.31 4.40
N GLN A 75 5.31 12.08 4.41
CA GLN A 75 6.15 12.02 3.21
C GLN A 75 5.76 10.82 2.33
N MET A 76 5.53 9.67 2.95
CA MET A 76 5.06 8.47 2.24
C MET A 76 3.69 8.75 1.61
N ASN A 77 2.78 9.37 2.35
CA ASN A 77 1.44 9.68 1.86
C ASN A 77 1.43 10.67 0.70
N GLU A 78 2.38 11.57 0.59
CA GLU A 78 2.49 12.46 -0.59
C GLU A 78 2.61 11.63 -1.88
N ALA A 79 3.48 10.64 -1.90
CA ALA A 79 3.65 9.77 -3.05
C ALA A 79 2.44 8.85 -3.26
N TRP A 80 1.91 8.31 -2.18
CA TRP A 80 0.73 7.44 -2.21
C TRP A 80 -0.49 8.17 -2.77
N ASP A 81 -0.78 9.36 -2.29
CA ASP A 81 -1.95 10.15 -2.69
C ASP A 81 -1.90 10.54 -4.17
N ALA A 82 -0.70 10.79 -4.70
CA ALA A 82 -0.51 11.07 -6.12
C ALA A 82 -0.68 9.83 -7.02
N TRP A 83 -0.59 8.63 -6.45
CA TRP A 83 -0.61 7.36 -7.19
C TRP A 83 -1.93 6.60 -7.06
N VAL A 84 -2.54 6.59 -5.87
CA VAL A 84 -3.75 5.81 -5.60
C VAL A 84 -4.90 6.26 -6.49
N PRO A 85 -5.68 5.33 -7.10
CA PRO A 85 -6.80 5.72 -7.94
C PRO A 85 -7.89 6.42 -7.13
N GLU A 86 -8.36 7.55 -7.62
CA GLU A 86 -9.43 8.30 -6.97
C GLU A 86 -10.69 7.43 -6.84
N GLY A 87 -11.25 7.40 -5.64
CA GLY A 87 -12.46 6.64 -5.33
C GLY A 87 -12.29 5.13 -5.23
N MET A 88 -11.06 4.61 -5.44
CA MET A 88 -10.77 3.18 -5.40
C MET A 88 -9.52 2.85 -4.57
N PRO A 89 -9.33 3.43 -3.37
CA PRO A 89 -8.20 3.07 -2.54
C PRO A 89 -8.36 1.63 -2.00
N PRO A 90 -7.26 0.89 -1.84
CA PRO A 90 -7.31 -0.42 -1.20
C PRO A 90 -7.51 -0.29 0.31
N ALA A 91 -7.88 -1.40 0.94
CA ALA A 91 -7.74 -1.51 2.39
C ALA A 91 -6.25 -1.43 2.75
N ARG A 92 -5.88 -0.56 3.67
CA ARG A 92 -4.47 -0.27 3.98
C ARG A 92 -4.18 -0.26 5.47
N ALA A 93 -3.01 -0.77 5.83
CA ALA A 93 -2.40 -0.54 7.14
C ALA A 93 -0.99 0.06 6.93
N THR A 94 -0.58 0.94 7.82
CA THR A 94 0.77 1.48 7.86
C THR A 94 1.33 1.30 9.26
N VAL A 95 2.49 0.65 9.36
CA VAL A 95 3.13 0.34 10.64
C VAL A 95 4.61 0.67 10.59
N GLU A 96 5.20 0.91 11.75
CA GLU A 96 6.65 1.02 11.89
C GLU A 96 7.25 -0.37 12.01
N ALA A 97 8.34 -0.61 11.28
CA ALA A 97 9.08 -1.85 11.37
C ALA A 97 10.54 -1.64 11.00
N LYS A 98 11.42 -2.41 11.62
CA LYS A 98 12.81 -2.49 11.19
C LYS A 98 12.89 -3.28 9.91
N LEU A 99 13.41 -2.68 8.84
CA LEU A 99 13.51 -3.29 7.53
C LEU A 99 14.82 -4.10 7.37
N ALA A 100 14.92 -4.84 6.28
CA ALA A 100 16.03 -5.77 6.07
C ALA A 100 17.41 -5.11 5.98
N LYS A 101 17.46 -3.85 5.51
CA LYS A 101 18.68 -3.04 5.43
C LYS A 101 18.43 -1.66 6.03
N PRO A 102 19.46 -1.05 6.67
CA PRO A 102 19.30 0.27 7.30
C PRO A 102 18.89 1.38 6.33
N GLU A 103 19.26 1.31 5.07
CA GLU A 103 18.94 2.31 4.06
C GLU A 103 17.51 2.20 3.52
N TYR A 104 16.81 1.09 3.74
CA TYR A 104 15.41 0.97 3.38
C TYR A 104 14.54 1.75 4.37
N LYS A 105 13.78 2.68 3.86
CA LYS A 105 12.88 3.55 4.64
C LYS A 105 11.42 3.14 4.52
N VAL A 106 11.09 2.48 3.42
CA VAL A 106 9.72 2.05 3.10
C VAL A 106 9.75 0.65 2.48
N GLU A 107 8.78 -0.16 2.86
CA GLU A 107 8.46 -1.42 2.18
C GLU A 107 6.95 -1.49 2.01
N ILE A 108 6.47 -1.93 0.85
CA ILE A 108 5.03 -2.06 0.57
C ILE A 108 4.75 -3.45 0.02
N MET A 109 3.77 -4.12 0.62
CA MET A 109 3.26 -5.41 0.18
C MET A 109 1.78 -5.27 -0.17
N VAL A 110 1.38 -5.75 -1.36
CA VAL A 110 -0.01 -5.65 -1.81
C VAL A 110 -0.55 -7.01 -2.24
N THR A 111 -1.86 -7.13 -2.16
CA THR A 111 -2.64 -8.18 -2.81
C THR A 111 -3.63 -7.55 -3.78
N ALA A 112 -3.88 -8.21 -4.89
CA ALA A 112 -4.76 -7.68 -5.93
C ALA A 112 -5.56 -8.82 -6.59
N CYS A 113 -6.45 -8.47 -7.51
CA CYS A 113 -7.06 -9.45 -8.38
C CYS A 113 -7.00 -8.98 -9.84
N ASN A 114 -6.94 -9.94 -10.75
CA ASN A 114 -7.10 -9.67 -12.18
C ASN A 114 -8.56 -9.81 -12.62
N CYS A 115 -9.47 -9.48 -11.72
CA CYS A 115 -10.91 -9.61 -11.93
C CYS A 115 -11.36 -8.66 -13.04
N MET A 116 -11.79 -9.22 -14.16
CA MET A 116 -12.36 -8.50 -15.30
C MET A 116 -13.85 -8.18 -15.09
N SER A 117 -14.41 -8.48 -13.93
CA SER A 117 -15.80 -8.19 -13.63
C SER A 117 -16.03 -6.68 -13.54
N ALA A 118 -17.21 -6.26 -14.02
CA ALA A 118 -17.65 -4.88 -13.93
C ALA A 118 -17.51 -4.39 -12.49
N HIS A 119 -16.61 -3.43 -12.28
CA HIS A 119 -16.44 -2.81 -10.98
C HIS A 119 -17.64 -1.92 -10.71
N THR A 120 -18.45 -2.30 -9.75
CA THR A 120 -19.49 -1.43 -9.24
C THR A 120 -18.87 -0.62 -8.10
N PRO A 121 -18.65 0.68 -8.28
CA PRO A 121 -18.12 1.49 -7.20
C PRO A 121 -19.09 1.45 -6.01
N ALA A 122 -18.54 1.26 -4.81
CA ALA A 122 -19.34 1.41 -3.60
C ALA A 122 -19.93 2.84 -3.55
N PRO A 123 -21.14 3.03 -3.04
CA PRO A 123 -21.73 4.36 -2.96
C PRO A 123 -20.83 5.29 -2.14
N ALA A 124 -20.36 6.37 -2.75
CA ALA A 124 -19.43 7.32 -2.15
C ALA A 124 -19.95 7.96 -0.85
N ALA A 125 -21.28 7.98 -0.66
CA ALA A 125 -21.93 8.60 0.50
C ALA A 125 -21.60 7.92 1.84
N LYS A 126 -21.14 6.66 1.86
CA LYS A 126 -20.81 5.95 3.10
C LYS A 126 -19.38 6.17 3.58
N ALA A 127 -18.49 6.61 2.72
CA ALA A 127 -17.11 6.91 3.09
C ALA A 127 -16.96 8.21 3.88
N ALA A 128 -17.90 9.14 3.71
CA ALA A 128 -17.91 10.41 4.43
C ALA A 128 -18.43 10.32 5.89
N GLU A 129 -19.14 9.22 6.24
CA GLU A 129 -19.68 9.02 7.59
C GLU A 129 -18.67 8.43 8.58
N HIS A 130 -17.48 8.10 8.12
CA HIS A 130 -16.40 7.59 8.95
C HIS A 130 -15.35 8.65 9.29
N ASP A 131 -15.71 9.92 9.19
CA ASP A 131 -14.97 10.96 9.87
C ASP A 131 -15.26 10.82 11.37
N HIS A 132 -14.47 9.98 12.02
CA HIS A 132 -14.40 9.97 13.46
C HIS A 132 -13.70 11.25 13.89
N GLY A 133 -14.46 12.32 13.92
CA GLY A 133 -14.12 13.44 14.73
C GLY A 133 -14.01 12.94 16.17
N HIS A 134 -12.83 12.53 16.58
CA HIS A 134 -12.54 12.40 17.99
C HIS A 134 -12.45 13.83 18.54
N ASP A 135 -13.60 14.41 18.77
CA ASP A 135 -13.71 15.46 19.74
C ASP A 135 -13.37 14.86 21.10
N HIS A 136 -12.09 14.84 21.41
CA HIS A 136 -11.65 14.72 22.76
C HIS A 136 -11.89 16.07 23.43
N ASP A 137 -13.13 16.34 23.75
CA ASP A 137 -13.44 17.30 24.79
C ASP A 137 -12.91 16.73 26.10
N HIS A 138 -11.66 17.01 26.38
CA HIS A 138 -11.13 16.94 27.72
C HIS A 138 -11.57 18.18 28.45
N ASP A 139 -12.82 18.19 28.83
CA ASP A 139 -13.30 19.12 29.84
C ASP A 139 -12.78 18.63 31.18
N HIS A 140 -11.56 19.07 31.51
CA HIS A 140 -11.06 18.96 32.87
C HIS A 140 -11.54 20.18 33.65
N ASP A 141 -12.77 20.08 34.07
CA ASP A 141 -13.29 21.01 35.06
C ASP A 141 -12.77 20.60 36.44
N HIS A 142 -11.61 21.13 36.81
CA HIS A 142 -11.13 21.07 38.17
C HIS A 142 -11.66 22.30 38.91
N LYS A 143 -12.86 22.18 39.45
CA LYS A 143 -13.35 23.11 40.48
C LYS A 143 -12.98 22.56 41.85
N HIS A 144 -12.15 23.30 42.54
CA HIS A 144 -12.08 23.34 43.98
C HIS A 144 -12.77 24.59 44.52
#